data_138c92581ead9f41aaa45534349ecd2d
#
_entry.id   138c92581ead9f41aaa45534349ecd2d
#
_cell.length_a   1.000
_cell.length_b   1.000
_cell.length_c   1.000
_cell.angle_alpha   90.00
_cell.angle_beta   90.00
_cell.angle_gamma   90.00
#
_symmetry.space_group_name_H-M   'P 1'
#
loop_
_entity.id
_entity.type
_entity.pdbx_description
1 polymer ?
#
loop_
_entity_poly.entity_id
_entity_poly.type
_entity_poly.pdbx_seq_one_letter_code
_entity_poly.pdbx_strand_id
1 'polypeptide(L)'
;GWIIKTVVGAIVAGIVAFYAYFIVQTQIWTNFNPDYVTAYDFGQRTTLPGDPVEGQAGACGVSSIVEVAADLTDFNVNQNAWIPSKLLSKAGLFGIPWKNTPFMDNKAAFQLGINEILRRTTQEAVDRLGRLRGTSRIDQNLQNASKHV
;
A
#
# COMPACT_ATOMS: atom_id res chain seq x y z
N GLY A 1 10.48 24.57 -40.98
CA GLY A 1 11.91 24.54 -40.89
C GLY A 1 12.43 23.46 -39.96
N TRP A 2 13.74 23.31 -39.89
CA TRP A 2 14.43 22.30 -39.08
C TRP A 2 14.15 22.43 -37.56
N ILE A 3 14.08 23.64 -37.05
CA ILE A 3 13.77 23.92 -35.65
C ILE A 3 12.43 23.32 -35.19
N ILE A 4 11.38 23.48 -36.04
CA ILE A 4 10.05 22.93 -35.74
C ILE A 4 10.11 21.40 -35.65
N LYS A 5 10.81 20.75 -36.57
CA LYS A 5 10.98 19.29 -36.57
C LYS A 5 11.70 18.80 -35.29
N THR A 6 12.75 19.52 -34.86
CA THR A 6 13.50 19.22 -33.67
C THR A 6 12.63 19.39 -32.42
N VAL A 7 11.88 20.47 -32.32
CA VAL A 7 10.98 20.72 -31.15
C VAL A 7 9.87 19.65 -31.10
N VAL A 8 9.22 19.36 -32.24
CA VAL A 8 8.19 18.31 -32.29
C VAL A 8 8.79 16.95 -31.93
N GLY A 9 9.97 16.60 -32.44
CA GLY A 9 10.66 15.37 -32.11
C GLY A 9 10.99 15.25 -30.62
N ALA A 10 11.46 16.32 -30.00
CA ALA A 10 11.74 16.36 -28.57
C ALA A 10 10.48 16.17 -27.71
N ILE A 11 9.37 16.80 -28.08
CA ILE A 11 8.08 16.64 -27.40
C ILE A 11 7.60 15.19 -27.48
N VAL A 12 7.62 14.60 -28.70
CA VAL A 12 7.21 13.20 -28.91
C VAL A 12 8.09 12.25 -28.10
N ALA A 13 9.42 12.43 -28.13
CA ALA A 13 10.36 11.63 -27.34
C ALA A 13 10.08 11.77 -25.83
N GLY A 14 9.79 12.97 -25.35
CA GLY A 14 9.42 13.22 -23.95
C GLY A 14 8.13 12.48 -23.53
N ILE A 15 7.11 12.51 -24.36
CA ILE A 15 5.85 11.79 -24.13
C ILE A 15 6.10 10.28 -24.09
N VAL A 16 6.83 9.74 -25.06
CA VAL A 16 7.15 8.30 -25.10
C VAL A 16 7.95 7.88 -23.87
N ALA A 17 8.98 8.65 -23.48
CA ALA A 17 9.77 8.38 -22.30
C ALA A 17 8.91 8.41 -21.01
N PHE A 18 7.97 9.35 -20.90
CA PHE A 18 7.08 9.48 -19.76
C PHE A 18 6.12 8.29 -19.63
N TYR A 19 5.51 7.85 -20.74
CA TYR A 19 4.68 6.65 -20.73
C TYR A 19 5.50 5.37 -20.48
N ALA A 20 6.70 5.25 -21.07
CA ALA A 20 7.58 4.12 -20.83
C ALA A 20 7.96 4.02 -19.35
N TYR A 21 8.36 5.13 -18.73
CA TYR A 21 8.63 5.19 -17.30
C TYR A 21 7.44 4.74 -16.45
N PHE A 22 6.23 5.22 -16.79
CA PHE A 22 5.01 4.84 -16.09
C PHE A 22 4.72 3.34 -16.21
N ILE A 23 4.85 2.76 -17.41
CA ILE A 23 4.65 1.33 -17.66
C ILE A 23 5.66 0.51 -16.80
N VAL A 24 6.93 0.92 -16.77
CA VAL A 24 7.94 0.26 -15.92
C VAL A 24 7.53 0.30 -14.45
N GLN A 25 7.06 1.44 -13.97
CA GLN A 25 6.59 1.58 -12.57
C GLN A 25 5.37 0.68 -12.27
N THR A 26 4.53 0.40 -13.25
CA THR A 26 3.36 -0.48 -13.08
C THR A 26 3.71 -1.96 -13.16
N GLN A 27 4.82 -2.34 -13.79
CA GLN A 27 5.23 -3.72 -13.98
C GLN A 27 6.19 -4.22 -12.90
N ILE A 28 7.00 -3.33 -12.35
CA ILE A 28 8.05 -3.71 -11.40
C ILE A 28 7.55 -3.55 -9.97
N TRP A 29 7.69 -4.63 -9.20
CA TRP A 29 7.49 -4.64 -7.76
C TRP A 29 8.83 -4.64 -7.04
N THR A 30 8.93 -3.85 -5.97
CA THR A 30 10.07 -3.89 -5.05
C THR A 30 9.69 -4.72 -3.84
N ASN A 31 10.56 -5.64 -3.45
CA ASN A 31 10.39 -6.51 -2.28
C ASN A 31 9.10 -7.34 -2.28
N PHE A 32 8.58 -7.69 -3.45
CA PHE A 32 7.43 -8.58 -3.54
C PHE A 32 7.84 -10.00 -3.14
N ASN A 33 7.22 -10.51 -2.08
CA ASN A 33 7.39 -11.88 -1.63
C ASN A 33 6.03 -12.59 -1.60
N PRO A 34 5.76 -13.59 -2.44
CA PRO A 34 4.52 -14.33 -2.42
C PRO A 34 4.31 -15.13 -1.12
N ASP A 35 5.42 -15.50 -0.46
CA ASP A 35 5.42 -16.27 0.77
C ASP A 35 5.62 -15.41 2.02
N TYR A 36 5.24 -14.12 1.97
CA TYR A 36 5.47 -13.16 3.05
C TYR A 36 4.91 -13.61 4.40
N VAL A 37 3.84 -14.42 4.39
CA VAL A 37 3.20 -14.93 5.61
C VAL A 37 4.14 -15.83 6.42
N THR A 38 5.04 -16.57 5.76
CA THR A 38 6.00 -17.45 6.42
C THR A 38 7.06 -16.70 7.22
N ALA A 39 7.30 -15.44 6.90
CA ALA A 39 8.28 -14.60 7.59
C ALA A 39 7.83 -14.21 9.02
N TYR A 40 6.54 -14.28 9.32
CA TYR A 40 6.02 -13.85 10.62
C TYR A 40 6.09 -14.89 11.72
N ASP A 41 6.28 -16.16 11.38
CA ASP A 41 6.37 -17.29 12.33
C ASP A 41 5.30 -17.27 13.44
N PHE A 42 4.06 -17.03 13.04
CA PHE A 42 2.94 -16.87 13.98
C PHE A 42 2.74 -18.08 14.92
N GLY A 43 3.14 -19.27 14.47
CA GLY A 43 3.02 -20.51 15.24
C GLY A 43 4.00 -20.62 16.42
N GLN A 44 5.08 -19.86 16.41
CA GLN A 44 6.12 -19.89 17.45
C GLN A 44 5.95 -18.76 18.49
N ARG A 45 5.03 -17.83 18.26
CA ARG A 45 4.83 -16.70 19.17
C ARG A 45 4.14 -17.16 20.45
N THR A 46 4.85 -17.06 21.55
CA THR A 46 4.34 -17.41 22.90
C THR A 46 3.82 -16.20 23.67
N THR A 47 4.26 -14.99 23.32
CA THR A 47 3.86 -13.74 23.98
C THR A 47 2.56 -13.22 23.40
N LEU A 48 1.55 -13.02 24.25
CA LEU A 48 0.28 -12.45 23.84
C LEU A 48 0.41 -10.94 23.56
N PRO A 49 -0.44 -10.36 22.69
CA PRO A 49 -0.47 -8.93 22.45
C PRO A 49 -0.70 -8.15 23.76
N GLY A 50 0.19 -7.22 24.08
CA GLY A 50 0.14 -6.41 25.30
C GLY A 50 0.85 -7.00 26.51
N ASP A 51 1.24 -8.26 26.48
CA ASP A 51 2.03 -8.87 27.53
C ASP A 51 3.49 -8.36 27.52
N PRO A 52 4.13 -8.22 28.69
CA PRO A 52 5.54 -7.83 28.73
C PRO A 52 6.43 -8.84 28.02
N VAL A 53 7.36 -8.36 27.21
CA VAL A 53 8.37 -9.22 26.57
C VAL A 53 9.51 -9.47 27.57
N GLU A 54 9.77 -10.73 27.88
CA GLU A 54 10.86 -11.10 28.76
C GLU A 54 12.22 -10.57 28.25
N GLY A 55 12.96 -9.93 29.14
CA GLY A 55 14.28 -9.36 28.82
C GLY A 55 14.28 -8.00 28.12
N GLN A 56 13.12 -7.41 27.82
CA GLN A 56 13.02 -6.08 27.20
C GLN A 56 12.14 -5.15 28.05
N ALA A 57 12.78 -4.34 28.88
CA ALA A 57 12.06 -3.39 29.72
C ALA A 57 11.22 -2.41 28.90
N GLY A 58 9.91 -2.40 29.15
CA GLY A 58 8.95 -1.51 28.47
C GLY A 58 8.46 -1.99 27.10
N ALA A 59 8.89 -3.14 26.59
CA ALA A 59 8.37 -3.73 25.38
C ALA A 59 7.18 -4.67 25.68
N CYS A 60 6.14 -4.54 24.88
CA CYS A 60 4.96 -5.41 24.94
C CYS A 60 4.84 -6.26 23.69
N GLY A 61 4.22 -7.41 23.80
CA GLY A 61 3.88 -8.28 22.66
C GLY A 61 3.08 -7.52 21.61
N VAL A 62 3.50 -7.61 20.36
CA VAL A 62 2.85 -6.92 19.23
C VAL A 62 1.68 -7.76 18.73
N SER A 63 0.57 -7.10 18.40
CA SER A 63 -0.55 -7.76 17.72
C SER A 63 -0.14 -8.13 16.29
N SER A 64 -0.26 -9.41 15.94
CA SER A 64 0.05 -9.91 14.59
C SER A 64 -0.76 -9.20 13.49
N ILE A 65 -2.01 -8.84 13.80
CA ILE A 65 -2.85 -8.10 12.85
C ILE A 65 -2.29 -6.71 12.58
N VAL A 66 -1.85 -6.02 13.65
CA VAL A 66 -1.27 -4.67 13.53
C VAL A 66 0.06 -4.71 12.80
N GLU A 67 0.90 -5.70 13.09
CA GLU A 67 2.19 -5.89 12.43
C GLU A 67 2.01 -6.13 10.92
N VAL A 68 1.17 -7.08 10.52
CA VAL A 68 0.87 -7.34 9.11
C VAL A 68 0.27 -6.11 8.43
N ALA A 69 -0.64 -5.40 9.11
CA ALA A 69 -1.23 -4.18 8.55
C ALA A 69 -0.20 -3.07 8.33
N ALA A 70 0.75 -2.90 9.28
CA ALA A 70 1.84 -1.93 9.14
C ALA A 70 2.77 -2.30 7.98
N ASP A 71 3.18 -3.56 7.88
CA ASP A 71 4.05 -4.04 6.82
C ASP A 71 3.41 -3.95 5.43
N LEU A 72 2.13 -4.31 5.31
CA LEU A 72 1.39 -4.17 4.06
C LEU A 72 1.23 -2.69 3.65
N THR A 73 1.05 -1.81 4.62
CA THR A 73 0.99 -0.36 4.35
C THR A 73 2.35 0.14 3.86
N ASP A 74 3.43 -0.23 4.55
CA ASP A 74 4.79 0.14 4.15
C ASP A 74 5.14 -0.39 2.76
N PHE A 75 4.89 -1.68 2.51
CA PHE A 75 5.09 -2.30 1.21
C PHE A 75 4.32 -1.56 0.10
N ASN A 76 3.06 -1.22 0.36
CA ASN A 76 2.16 -0.68 -0.64
C ASN A 76 2.43 0.78 -0.99
N VAL A 77 2.90 1.58 -0.03
CA VAL A 77 3.00 3.05 -0.18
C VAL A 77 4.45 3.54 -0.19
N ASN A 78 5.32 2.96 0.66
CA ASN A 78 6.70 3.44 0.80
C ASN A 78 7.67 2.67 -0.08
N GLN A 79 7.55 1.35 -0.15
CA GLN A 79 8.46 0.51 -0.93
C GLN A 79 8.08 0.47 -2.41
N ASN A 80 6.81 0.68 -2.72
CA ASN A 80 6.31 0.70 -4.09
C ASN A 80 5.65 2.04 -4.43
N ALA A 81 5.77 2.45 -5.70
CA ALA A 81 5.06 3.63 -6.17
C ALA A 81 3.54 3.41 -6.08
N TRP A 82 2.83 4.35 -5.43
CA TRP A 82 1.37 4.33 -5.38
C TRP A 82 0.78 4.70 -6.73
N ILE A 83 0.44 3.69 -7.53
CA ILE A 83 -0.03 3.86 -8.91
C ILE A 83 -1.42 4.50 -9.00
N PRO A 84 -2.42 4.16 -8.16
CA PRO A 84 -3.79 4.67 -8.31
C PRO A 84 -3.92 6.20 -8.27
N SER A 85 -3.01 6.91 -7.60
CA SER A 85 -3.02 8.37 -7.55
C SER A 85 -2.35 9.05 -8.74
N LYS A 86 -1.55 8.32 -9.54
CA LYS A 86 -0.81 8.90 -10.66
C LYS A 86 -1.77 9.43 -11.73
N LEU A 87 -1.44 10.60 -12.28
CA LEU A 87 -2.24 11.21 -13.33
C LEU A 87 -2.44 10.28 -14.53
N LEU A 88 -1.38 9.59 -14.95
CA LEU A 88 -1.46 8.63 -16.07
C LEU A 88 -2.31 7.41 -15.76
N SER A 89 -2.41 7.00 -14.50
CA SER A 89 -3.33 5.93 -14.09
C SER A 89 -4.78 6.34 -14.35
N LYS A 90 -5.11 7.61 -14.10
CA LYS A 90 -6.46 8.15 -14.31
C LYS A 90 -6.73 8.46 -15.79
N ALA A 91 -5.76 9.00 -16.50
CA ALA A 91 -5.88 9.38 -17.89
C ALA A 91 -5.87 8.19 -18.88
N GLY A 92 -5.29 7.07 -18.46
CA GLY A 92 -5.12 5.90 -19.33
C GLY A 92 -4.05 6.09 -20.41
N LEU A 93 -4.01 5.18 -21.36
CA LEU A 93 -3.14 5.25 -22.53
C LEU A 93 -3.82 6.10 -23.60
N PHE A 94 -3.47 7.38 -23.66
CA PHE A 94 -4.10 8.35 -24.60
C PHE A 94 -5.63 8.37 -24.50
N GLY A 95 -6.18 8.29 -23.29
CA GLY A 95 -7.62 8.29 -23.05
C GLY A 95 -8.28 6.90 -23.07
N ILE A 96 -7.55 5.85 -23.41
CA ILE A 96 -8.02 4.47 -23.31
C ILE A 96 -7.77 3.97 -21.88
N PRO A 97 -8.79 3.51 -21.15
CA PRO A 97 -8.61 2.96 -19.80
C PRO A 97 -7.58 1.82 -19.79
N TRP A 98 -6.69 1.78 -18.83
CA TRP A 98 -5.63 0.77 -18.73
C TRP A 98 -6.15 -0.67 -18.74
N LYS A 99 -7.31 -0.93 -18.13
CA LYS A 99 -7.97 -2.25 -18.15
C LYS A 99 -8.29 -2.78 -19.53
N ASN A 100 -8.35 -1.88 -20.53
CA ASN A 100 -8.61 -2.23 -21.92
C ASN A 100 -7.32 -2.31 -22.74
N THR A 101 -6.17 -2.25 -22.11
CA THR A 101 -4.85 -2.32 -22.73
C THR A 101 -4.09 -3.55 -22.24
N PRO A 102 -3.12 -4.07 -22.98
CA PRO A 102 -2.26 -5.16 -22.49
C PRO A 102 -1.24 -4.71 -21.42
N PHE A 103 -1.17 -3.42 -21.12
CA PHE A 103 -0.17 -2.85 -20.22
C PHE A 103 -0.75 -2.57 -18.82
N MET A 104 -1.52 -3.13 -18.25
CA MET A 104 -2.07 -3.30 -17.16
C MET A 104 -2.29 -2.55 -16.03
N ASP A 105 -3.28 -2.64 -15.43
CA ASP A 105 -3.78 -2.14 -14.17
C ASP A 105 -3.52 -3.09 -12.97
N ASN A 106 -2.86 -4.22 -13.17
CA ASN A 106 -2.74 -5.25 -12.14
C ASN A 106 -2.10 -4.73 -10.86
N LYS A 107 -1.03 -3.92 -10.95
CA LYS A 107 -0.40 -3.34 -9.76
C LYS A 107 -1.35 -2.36 -9.07
N ALA A 108 -2.00 -1.48 -9.84
CA ALA A 108 -2.95 -0.53 -9.28
C ALA A 108 -4.14 -1.22 -8.61
N ALA A 109 -4.71 -2.25 -9.25
CA ALA A 109 -5.82 -3.03 -8.71
C ALA A 109 -5.42 -3.78 -7.43
N PHE A 110 -4.24 -4.39 -7.41
CA PHE A 110 -3.69 -5.06 -6.24
C PHE A 110 -3.47 -4.08 -5.07
N GLN A 111 -2.86 -2.93 -5.33
CA GLN A 111 -2.66 -1.88 -4.34
C GLN A 111 -3.98 -1.37 -3.74
N LEU A 112 -4.99 -1.16 -4.58
CA LEU A 112 -6.33 -0.78 -4.11
C LEU A 112 -6.98 -1.89 -3.28
N GLY A 113 -6.79 -3.16 -3.64
CA GLY A 113 -7.26 -4.30 -2.87
C GLY A 113 -6.63 -4.36 -1.47
N ILE A 114 -5.32 -4.19 -1.37
CA ILE A 114 -4.62 -4.09 -0.07
C ILE A 114 -5.22 -2.94 0.75
N ASN A 115 -5.33 -1.76 0.16
CA ASN A 115 -5.84 -0.58 0.87
C ASN A 115 -7.27 -0.78 1.38
N GLU A 116 -8.13 -1.40 0.58
CA GLU A 116 -9.52 -1.69 1.00
C GLU A 116 -9.57 -2.69 2.16
N ILE A 117 -8.73 -3.73 2.15
CA ILE A 117 -8.62 -4.68 3.26
C ILE A 117 -8.10 -3.98 4.52
N LEU A 118 -7.05 -3.18 4.41
CA LEU A 118 -6.49 -2.41 5.52
C LEU A 118 -7.54 -1.48 6.13
N ARG A 119 -8.25 -0.75 5.30
CA ARG A 119 -9.32 0.16 5.72
C ARG A 119 -10.42 -0.57 6.48
N ARG A 120 -10.88 -1.72 5.99
CA ARG A 120 -11.90 -2.53 6.67
C ARG A 120 -11.39 -3.10 7.98
N THR A 121 -10.15 -3.61 7.99
CA THR A 121 -9.54 -4.19 9.20
C THR A 121 -9.37 -3.14 10.29
N THR A 122 -8.90 -1.94 9.94
CA THR A 122 -8.75 -0.85 10.92
C THR A 122 -10.09 -0.34 11.45
N GLN A 123 -11.12 -0.24 10.59
CA GLN A 123 -12.47 0.12 11.02
C GLN A 123 -13.06 -0.93 11.99
N GLU A 124 -12.93 -2.21 11.65
CA GLU A 124 -13.40 -3.30 12.51
C GLU A 124 -12.64 -3.33 13.84
N ALA A 125 -11.33 -3.06 13.82
CA ALA A 125 -10.52 -2.94 15.04
C ALA A 125 -10.99 -1.78 15.93
N VAL A 126 -11.30 -0.61 15.37
CA VAL A 126 -11.90 0.51 16.10
C VAL A 126 -13.22 0.12 16.74
N ASP A 127 -14.09 -0.51 15.98
CA ASP A 127 -15.43 -0.87 16.43
C ASP A 127 -15.41 -1.94 17.52
N ARG A 128 -14.56 -2.94 17.41
CA ARG A 128 -14.48 -4.04 18.36
C ARG A 128 -13.65 -3.69 19.59
N LEU A 129 -12.43 -3.18 19.39
CA LEU A 129 -11.53 -2.86 20.50
C LEU A 129 -11.94 -1.59 21.23
N GLY A 130 -12.54 -0.63 20.51
CA GLY A 130 -13.10 0.56 21.13
C GLY A 130 -14.27 0.28 22.06
N ARG A 131 -14.97 -0.85 21.88
CA ARG A 131 -16.15 -1.24 22.72
C ARG A 131 -15.82 -2.17 23.89
N LEU A 132 -14.64 -2.79 23.91
CA LEU A 132 -14.28 -3.78 24.94
C LEU A 132 -14.16 -3.21 26.35
N ARG A 133 -14.13 -1.89 26.53
CA ARG A 133 -14.03 -1.21 27.82
C ARG A 133 -15.22 -0.30 28.16
N GLY A 134 -16.38 -0.59 27.66
CA GLY A 134 -17.68 -0.01 28.04
C GLY A 134 -17.75 1.53 28.02
N THR A 135 -17.21 2.20 29.01
CA THR A 135 -17.23 3.66 29.19
C THR A 135 -15.90 4.35 28.87
N SER A 136 -14.86 3.61 28.45
CA SER A 136 -13.56 4.20 28.17
C SER A 136 -13.56 4.90 26.81
N ARG A 137 -12.82 6.01 26.70
CA ARG A 137 -12.54 6.68 25.42
C ARG A 137 -11.91 5.69 24.46
N ILE A 138 -12.36 5.71 23.22
CA ILE A 138 -11.74 4.99 22.11
C ILE A 138 -10.28 5.45 22.02
N ASP A 139 -9.35 4.50 21.85
CA ASP A 139 -7.94 4.83 21.71
C ASP A 139 -7.71 5.76 20.51
N GLN A 140 -7.06 6.90 20.77
CA GLN A 140 -6.85 7.96 19.80
C GLN A 140 -5.95 7.51 18.64
N ASN A 141 -4.99 6.62 18.91
CA ASN A 141 -4.09 6.11 17.88
C ASN A 141 -4.84 5.18 16.92
N LEU A 142 -5.73 4.35 17.45
CA LEU A 142 -6.57 3.46 16.66
C LEU A 142 -7.54 4.27 15.77
N GLN A 143 -8.14 5.35 16.32
CA GLN A 143 -8.96 6.26 15.52
C GLN A 143 -8.17 6.97 14.43
N ASN A 144 -6.96 7.41 14.73
CA ASN A 144 -6.10 8.07 13.76
C ASN A 144 -5.69 7.08 12.66
N ALA A 145 -5.31 5.84 13.01
CA ALA A 145 -5.01 4.81 12.01
C ALA A 145 -6.17 4.61 11.04
N SER A 146 -7.41 4.50 11.52
CA SER A 146 -8.58 4.29 10.66
C SER A 146 -8.92 5.48 9.75
N LYS A 147 -8.46 6.70 10.08
CA LYS A 147 -8.69 7.90 9.25
C LYS A 147 -7.66 8.06 8.15
N HIS A 148 -6.47 7.46 8.32
CA HIS A 148 -5.34 7.65 7.41
C HIS A 148 -5.11 6.47 6.46
N VAL A 149 -5.88 5.41 6.59
CA VAL A 149 -5.96 4.25 5.68
C VAL A 149 -7.25 4.35 4.86
#